data_36c701553d6247deff0112e679cbbca4
#
_entry.id   36c701553d6247deff0112e679cbbca4
#
_cell.length_a   1.000
_cell.length_b   1.000
_cell.length_c   1.000
_cell.angle_alpha   90.00
_cell.angle_beta   90.00
_cell.angle_gamma   90.00
#
_symmetry.space_group_name_H-M   'P 1'
#
loop_
_entity.id
_entity.type
_entity.pdbx_description
1 polymer ?
#
loop_
_entity_poly.entity_id
_entity_poly.type
_entity_poly.pdbx_seq_one_letter_code
_entity_poly.pdbx_strand_id
1 'polypeptide(L)'
;MGRSIKLKNSIRHYVGPVSVTVTGFDDGWTLGNAMVNNKRFHYAIKNFPEKSQFGIDKGCISKMGIDRNGQTLVNYERGWDVKPVETDVKMAYKALLELFNDAMPEDCISYWKQSVGMESRVKKAKKKETLPFGL
;
A
#
# COMPACT_ATOMS: atom_id res chain seq x y z
N MET A 1 -4.10 17.87 -1.27
CA MET A 1 -3.17 17.65 -2.38
C MET A 1 -2.12 16.62 -2.01
N GLY A 2 -1.98 15.60 -2.84
CA GLY A 2 -1.05 14.53 -2.54
C GLY A 2 0.38 14.84 -2.93
N ARG A 3 1.30 14.00 -2.50
CA ARG A 3 2.70 14.12 -2.86
C ARG A 3 3.35 12.76 -2.90
N SER A 4 4.48 12.68 -3.61
CA SER A 4 5.27 11.48 -3.72
C SER A 4 6.30 11.42 -2.61
N ILE A 5 6.44 10.26 -1.99
CA ILE A 5 7.45 10.02 -0.97
C ILE A 5 8.23 8.79 -1.40
N LYS A 6 9.52 8.99 -1.69
CA LYS A 6 10.41 7.89 -2.01
C LYS A 6 11.17 7.55 -0.74
N LEU A 7 11.05 6.32 -0.27
CA LEU A 7 11.71 5.92 0.95
C LEU A 7 13.21 5.80 0.75
N LYS A 8 13.98 6.39 1.67
CA LYS A 8 15.43 6.28 1.65
C LYS A 8 15.83 4.84 1.92
N ASN A 9 15.17 4.23 2.91
CA ASN A 9 15.36 2.82 3.21
C ASN A 9 14.02 2.14 3.01
N SER A 10 13.97 1.17 2.11
CA SER A 10 12.72 0.47 1.84
C SER A 10 12.29 -0.38 3.04
N ILE A 11 10.98 -0.58 3.15
CA ILE A 11 10.39 -1.38 4.20
C ILE A 11 10.13 -2.76 3.63
N ARG A 12 10.56 -3.82 4.34
CA ARG A 12 10.39 -5.19 3.84
C ARG A 12 9.62 -6.04 4.82
N HIS A 13 8.67 -6.79 4.28
CA HIS A 13 7.90 -7.76 5.02
C HIS A 13 7.99 -9.11 4.33
N TYR A 14 7.89 -10.17 5.12
CA TYR A 14 7.85 -11.54 4.58
C TYR A 14 6.49 -12.13 4.87
N VAL A 15 5.85 -12.66 3.84
CA VAL A 15 4.56 -13.35 3.96
C VAL A 15 4.78 -14.74 3.40
N GLY A 16 5.05 -15.71 4.30
CA GLY A 16 5.49 -17.02 3.87
C GLY A 16 6.74 -16.90 3.01
N PRO A 17 6.77 -17.51 1.82
CA PRO A 17 7.94 -17.43 0.94
C PRO A 17 8.01 -16.15 0.10
N VAL A 18 7.06 -15.25 0.25
CA VAL A 18 7.01 -14.02 -0.54
C VAL A 18 7.64 -12.87 0.24
N SER A 19 8.53 -12.13 -0.40
CA SER A 19 9.13 -10.93 0.17
C SER A 19 8.44 -9.72 -0.47
N VAL A 20 7.85 -8.88 0.36
CA VAL A 20 7.16 -7.66 -0.10
C VAL A 20 7.95 -6.45 0.38
N THR A 21 8.39 -5.62 -0.56
CA THR A 21 9.16 -4.43 -0.26
C THR A 21 8.35 -3.20 -0.63
N VAL A 22 8.27 -2.24 0.29
CA VAL A 22 7.64 -0.94 0.05
C VAL A 22 8.74 0.04 -0.24
N THR A 23 8.68 0.69 -1.40
CA THR A 23 9.72 1.64 -1.83
C THR A 23 9.25 3.07 -1.80
N GLY A 24 7.95 3.33 -1.77
CA GLY A 24 7.46 4.68 -1.74
C GLY A 24 5.96 4.77 -1.64
N PHE A 25 5.49 5.99 -1.55
CA PHE A 25 4.06 6.32 -1.46
C PHE A 25 3.78 7.52 -2.37
N ASP A 26 2.60 7.56 -2.96
CA ASP A 26 2.23 8.64 -3.85
C ASP A 26 0.74 8.90 -3.76
N ASP A 27 0.36 9.95 -3.05
CA ASP A 27 -1.02 10.40 -2.93
C ASP A 27 -1.97 9.24 -2.59
N GLY A 28 -1.63 8.48 -1.54
CA GLY A 28 -2.44 7.36 -1.08
C GLY A 28 -2.14 6.03 -1.74
N TRP A 29 -1.24 6.01 -2.72
CA TRP A 29 -0.76 4.77 -3.31
C TRP A 29 0.45 4.25 -2.55
N THR A 30 0.50 2.96 -2.33
CA THR A 30 1.68 2.28 -1.79
C THR A 30 2.35 1.56 -2.94
N LEU A 31 3.65 1.79 -3.10
CA LEU A 31 4.41 1.30 -4.26
C LEU A 31 5.55 0.41 -3.80
N GLY A 32 5.83 -0.62 -4.56
CA GLY A 32 6.95 -1.49 -4.24
C GLY A 32 7.07 -2.71 -5.13
N ASN A 33 7.72 -3.73 -4.58
CA ASN A 33 8.00 -4.96 -5.29
C ASN A 33 7.65 -6.17 -4.43
N ALA A 34 7.26 -7.26 -5.08
CA ALA A 34 7.09 -8.54 -4.44
C ALA A 34 7.98 -9.55 -5.15
N MET A 35 8.74 -10.33 -4.37
CA MET A 35 9.61 -11.37 -4.91
C MET A 35 8.99 -12.73 -4.63
N VAL A 36 8.79 -13.51 -5.68
CA VAL A 36 8.23 -14.86 -5.61
C VAL A 36 9.07 -15.75 -6.52
N ASN A 37 9.68 -16.78 -5.95
CA ASN A 37 10.49 -17.74 -6.72
C ASN A 37 11.49 -17.04 -7.65
N ASN A 38 12.22 -16.06 -7.10
CA ASN A 38 13.22 -15.28 -7.83
C ASN A 38 12.67 -14.39 -8.93
N LYS A 39 11.35 -14.20 -8.98
CA LYS A 39 10.72 -13.28 -9.91
C LYS A 39 10.30 -12.03 -9.17
N ARG A 40 10.59 -10.87 -9.75
CA ARG A 40 10.22 -9.60 -9.18
C ARG A 40 8.97 -9.08 -9.85
N PHE A 41 7.95 -8.81 -9.06
CA PHE A 41 6.71 -8.20 -9.53
C PHE A 41 6.63 -6.80 -8.96
N HIS A 42 6.28 -5.83 -9.80
CA HIS A 42 6.03 -4.47 -9.35
C HIS A 42 4.57 -4.35 -8.98
N TYR A 43 4.28 -3.65 -7.89
CA TYR A 43 2.90 -3.42 -7.50
C TYR A 43 2.66 -1.97 -7.17
N ALA A 44 1.41 -1.57 -7.34
CA ALA A 44 0.89 -0.30 -6.87
C ALA A 44 -0.48 -0.58 -6.30
N ILE A 45 -0.71 -0.18 -5.06
CA ILE A 45 -2.01 -0.37 -4.44
C ILE A 45 -2.50 0.96 -3.90
N LYS A 46 -3.78 1.26 -4.16
CA LYS A 46 -4.42 2.38 -3.50
C LYS A 46 -5.20 1.82 -2.34
N ASN A 47 -4.71 2.07 -1.15
CA ASN A 47 -5.27 1.51 0.06
C ASN A 47 -5.57 2.63 1.05
N PHE A 48 -6.48 2.36 1.96
CA PHE A 48 -6.91 3.30 2.98
C PHE A 48 -6.80 2.64 4.34
N PRO A 49 -6.76 3.42 5.43
CA PRO A 49 -6.72 2.83 6.76
C PRO A 49 -7.99 2.06 7.13
N GLU A 50 -9.10 2.32 6.42
CA GLU A 50 -10.39 1.70 6.73
C GLU A 50 -10.89 0.88 5.56
N LYS A 51 -11.66 -0.15 5.88
CA LYS A 51 -12.24 -1.04 4.88
C LYS A 51 -13.37 -0.34 4.13
N SER A 52 -13.61 -0.77 2.90
CA SER A 52 -14.63 -0.19 2.04
C SER A 52 -15.37 -1.30 1.31
N GLN A 53 -16.66 -1.07 1.05
CA GLN A 53 -17.44 -2.03 0.27
C GLN A 53 -16.92 -2.16 -1.17
N PHE A 54 -16.15 -1.19 -1.64
CA PHE A 54 -15.57 -1.23 -2.98
C PHE A 54 -14.16 -1.80 -2.99
N GLY A 55 -13.60 -2.12 -1.82
CA GLY A 55 -12.27 -2.71 -1.75
C GLY A 55 -12.29 -4.18 -2.11
N ILE A 56 -11.12 -4.74 -2.38
CA ILE A 56 -10.98 -6.17 -2.65
C ILE A 56 -11.47 -6.92 -1.42
N ASP A 57 -12.42 -7.82 -1.61
CA ASP A 57 -13.04 -8.58 -0.52
C ASP A 57 -13.53 -7.65 0.60
N LYS A 58 -14.01 -6.47 0.22
CA LYS A 58 -14.49 -5.44 1.15
C LYS A 58 -13.42 -5.01 2.15
N GLY A 59 -12.17 -4.98 1.70
CA GLY A 59 -11.04 -4.60 2.55
C GLY A 59 -10.55 -3.19 2.29
N CYS A 60 -9.31 -2.94 2.68
CA CYS A 60 -8.69 -1.61 2.60
C CYS A 60 -8.16 -1.26 1.21
N ILE A 61 -7.92 -2.25 0.35
CA ILE A 61 -7.35 -2.00 -0.98
C ILE A 61 -8.46 -1.73 -1.98
N SER A 62 -8.53 -0.50 -2.49
CA SER A 62 -9.54 -0.12 -3.48
C SER A 62 -9.06 -0.29 -4.91
N LYS A 63 -7.75 -0.23 -5.13
CA LYS A 63 -7.16 -0.43 -6.46
C LYS A 63 -5.85 -1.19 -6.30
N MET A 64 -5.56 -2.08 -7.26
CA MET A 64 -4.31 -2.83 -7.25
C MET A 64 -3.87 -3.08 -8.68
N GLY A 65 -2.58 -2.84 -8.93
CA GLY A 65 -1.94 -3.24 -10.16
C GLY A 65 -0.70 -4.05 -9.82
N ILE A 66 -0.49 -5.15 -10.53
CA ILE A 66 0.74 -5.93 -10.46
C ILE A 66 1.22 -6.12 -11.88
N ASP A 67 2.49 -5.81 -12.13
CA ASP A 67 3.04 -5.98 -13.46
C ASP A 67 4.45 -6.53 -13.39
N ARG A 68 4.89 -7.11 -14.51
CA ARG A 68 6.23 -7.63 -14.67
C ARG A 68 6.60 -7.57 -16.14
N ASN A 69 7.78 -7.04 -16.43
CA ASN A 69 8.29 -6.92 -17.80
C ASN A 69 7.32 -6.18 -18.72
N GLY A 70 6.68 -5.13 -18.20
CA GLY A 70 5.76 -4.32 -19.00
C GLY A 70 4.39 -4.95 -19.22
N GLN A 71 4.12 -6.10 -18.63
CA GLN A 71 2.84 -6.78 -18.78
C GLN A 71 2.03 -6.64 -17.49
N THR A 72 0.77 -6.23 -17.63
CA THR A 72 -0.16 -6.15 -16.50
C THR A 72 -0.68 -7.55 -16.19
N LEU A 73 -0.43 -8.00 -14.96
CA LEU A 73 -0.81 -9.34 -14.52
C LEU A 73 -1.98 -9.34 -13.55
N VAL A 74 -2.23 -8.19 -12.91
CA VAL A 74 -3.37 -7.99 -12.02
C VAL A 74 -3.82 -6.55 -12.18
N ASN A 75 -5.13 -6.35 -12.30
CA ASN A 75 -5.69 -5.01 -12.29
C ASN A 75 -7.06 -5.06 -11.65
N TYR A 76 -7.18 -4.42 -10.49
CA TYR A 76 -8.43 -4.25 -9.77
C TYR A 76 -8.64 -2.75 -9.56
N GLU A 77 -9.76 -2.24 -10.02
CA GLU A 77 -10.07 -0.81 -9.89
C GLU A 77 -11.53 -0.68 -9.50
N ARG A 78 -11.81 -1.01 -8.22
CA ARG A 78 -13.15 -1.10 -7.65
C ARG A 78 -13.96 -2.24 -8.29
N GLY A 79 -13.27 -3.15 -8.93
CA GLY A 79 -13.81 -4.30 -9.64
C GLY A 79 -12.68 -4.92 -10.43
N TRP A 80 -12.85 -6.17 -10.81
CA TRP A 80 -11.79 -6.90 -11.49
C TRP A 80 -11.74 -6.56 -12.98
N ASP A 81 -10.55 -6.21 -13.45
CA ASP A 81 -10.25 -6.05 -14.87
C ASP A 81 -9.32 -7.17 -15.34
N VAL A 82 -8.24 -7.43 -14.59
CA VAL A 82 -7.33 -8.53 -14.86
C VAL A 82 -7.12 -9.29 -13.55
N LYS A 83 -7.60 -10.54 -13.51
CA LYS A 83 -7.45 -11.38 -12.32
C LYS A 83 -6.12 -12.13 -12.36
N PRO A 84 -5.53 -12.42 -11.18
CA PRO A 84 -4.31 -13.23 -11.15
C PRO A 84 -4.61 -14.64 -11.66
N VAL A 85 -3.75 -15.15 -12.53
CA VAL A 85 -3.93 -16.46 -13.14
C VAL A 85 -2.80 -17.41 -12.77
N GLU A 86 -1.56 -16.98 -12.96
CA GLU A 86 -0.41 -17.84 -12.70
C GLU A 86 -0.16 -17.98 -11.20
N THR A 87 0.43 -19.10 -10.81
CA THR A 87 0.68 -19.42 -9.42
C THR A 87 1.50 -18.34 -8.72
N ASP A 88 2.59 -17.91 -9.36
CA ASP A 88 3.47 -16.89 -8.75
C ASP A 88 2.75 -15.55 -8.58
N VAL A 89 1.92 -15.19 -9.56
CA VAL A 89 1.13 -13.96 -9.49
C VAL A 89 0.11 -14.05 -8.37
N LYS A 90 -0.54 -15.21 -8.22
CA LYS A 90 -1.49 -15.43 -7.15
C LYS A 90 -0.81 -15.34 -5.79
N MET A 91 0.43 -15.82 -5.67
CA MET A 91 1.18 -15.73 -4.43
C MET A 91 1.49 -14.28 -4.08
N ALA A 92 1.93 -13.49 -5.06
CA ALA A 92 2.17 -12.08 -4.85
C ALA A 92 0.89 -11.36 -4.45
N TYR A 93 -0.19 -11.62 -5.15
CA TYR A 93 -1.50 -11.03 -4.86
C TYR A 93 -1.94 -11.33 -3.44
N LYS A 94 -1.88 -12.60 -3.04
CA LYS A 94 -2.30 -12.99 -1.69
C LYS A 94 -1.44 -12.36 -0.60
N ALA A 95 -0.14 -12.24 -0.85
CA ALA A 95 0.76 -11.59 0.11
C ALA A 95 0.40 -10.13 0.30
N LEU A 96 0.05 -9.43 -0.77
CA LEU A 96 -0.36 -8.03 -0.68
C LEU A 96 -1.68 -7.90 0.08
N LEU A 97 -2.62 -8.82 -0.14
CA LEU A 97 -3.87 -8.81 0.63
C LEU A 97 -3.60 -9.01 2.12
N GLU A 98 -2.74 -9.96 2.46
CA GLU A 98 -2.45 -10.25 3.86
C GLU A 98 -1.82 -9.05 4.55
N LEU A 99 -0.95 -8.33 3.86
CA LEU A 99 -0.26 -7.18 4.44
C LEU A 99 -1.12 -5.92 4.50
N PHE A 100 -1.94 -5.66 3.50
CA PHE A 100 -2.54 -4.34 3.35
C PHE A 100 -4.06 -4.30 3.32
N ASN A 101 -4.73 -5.44 3.16
CA ASN A 101 -6.18 -5.42 2.93
C ASN A 101 -7.03 -5.43 4.20
N ASP A 102 -6.49 -5.92 5.30
CA ASP A 102 -7.23 -5.94 6.58
C ASP A 102 -6.98 -4.66 7.36
N ALA A 103 -5.75 -4.17 7.32
CA ALA A 103 -5.36 -2.93 7.98
C ALA A 103 -4.06 -2.45 7.33
N MET A 104 -3.73 -1.19 7.56
CA MET A 104 -2.46 -0.66 7.07
C MET A 104 -1.36 -1.00 8.07
N PRO A 105 -0.21 -1.54 7.62
CA PRO A 105 0.91 -1.84 8.52
C PRO A 105 1.38 -0.60 9.28
N GLU A 106 1.74 -0.77 10.54
CA GLU A 106 2.14 0.33 11.39
C GLU A 106 3.35 1.09 10.85
N ASP A 107 4.28 0.37 10.24
CA ASP A 107 5.48 1.02 9.70
C ASP A 107 5.22 1.77 8.39
N CYS A 108 4.03 1.64 7.83
CA CYS A 108 3.66 2.31 6.59
C CYS A 108 2.72 3.48 6.81
N ILE A 109 1.93 3.46 7.87
CA ILE A 109 0.82 4.42 8.00
C ILE A 109 1.27 5.87 8.07
N SER A 110 2.38 6.14 8.73
CA SER A 110 2.89 7.50 8.84
C SER A 110 3.27 8.06 7.45
N TYR A 111 3.97 7.27 6.65
CA TYR A 111 4.36 7.68 5.30
C TYR A 111 3.13 7.84 4.41
N TRP A 112 2.17 6.93 4.54
CA TRP A 112 0.93 7.01 3.77
C TRP A 112 0.20 8.32 4.06
N LYS A 113 0.07 8.68 5.35
CA LYS A 113 -0.57 9.93 5.75
C LYS A 113 0.17 11.14 5.20
N GLN A 114 1.49 11.11 5.19
CA GLN A 114 2.28 12.19 4.58
C GLN A 114 1.97 12.30 3.09
N SER A 115 1.81 11.18 2.41
CA SER A 115 1.57 11.18 0.97
C SER A 115 0.23 11.82 0.61
N VAL A 116 -0.76 11.75 1.50
CA VAL A 116 -2.06 12.41 1.26
C VAL A 116 -2.16 13.75 1.96
N GLY A 117 -1.11 14.19 2.64
CA GLY A 117 -1.09 15.49 3.30
C GLY A 117 -1.77 15.53 4.66
N MET A 118 -2.17 14.39 5.20
CA MET A 118 -2.90 14.35 6.48
C MET A 118 -1.99 14.55 7.69
N GLU A 119 -0.77 14.03 7.60
CA GLU A 119 0.15 14.04 8.73
C GLU A 119 0.44 15.45 9.21
N SER A 120 0.71 16.37 8.27
CA SER A 120 1.02 17.76 8.63
C SER A 120 -0.11 18.41 9.39
N ARG A 121 -1.35 18.21 8.95
CA ARG A 121 -2.50 18.83 9.61
C ARG A 121 -2.72 18.26 10.99
N VAL A 122 -2.55 16.96 11.15
CA VAL A 122 -2.70 16.31 12.44
C VAL A 122 -1.66 16.83 13.42
N LYS A 123 -0.41 16.94 13.00
CA LYS A 123 0.65 17.45 13.85
C LYS A 123 0.39 18.89 14.30
N LYS A 124 -0.05 19.73 13.38
CA LYS A 124 -0.35 21.11 13.73
C LYS A 124 -1.45 21.19 14.78
N ALA A 125 -2.49 20.41 14.64
CA ALA A 125 -3.57 20.40 15.61
C ALA A 125 -3.06 19.97 16.98
N LYS A 126 -2.25 18.93 17.03
CA LYS A 126 -1.70 18.45 18.30
C LYS A 126 -0.84 19.49 18.97
N LYS A 127 0.01 20.17 18.21
CA LYS A 127 0.85 21.20 18.77
C LYS A 127 0.04 22.32 19.42
N LYS A 128 -1.03 22.73 18.77
CA LYS A 128 -1.89 23.75 19.31
C LYS A 128 -2.53 23.31 20.61
N GLU A 129 -2.90 22.06 20.70
CA GLU A 129 -3.54 21.53 21.88
C GLU A 129 -2.60 21.43 23.05
N THR A 130 -1.38 21.06 22.82
CA THR A 130 -0.42 20.88 23.90
C THR A 130 0.07 22.19 24.46
N LEU A 131 -0.07 23.23 23.80
CA LEU A 131 0.30 24.52 24.31
C LEU A 131 -0.67 25.01 25.33
N PRO A 132 -0.83 24.67 26.06
CA PRO A 132 -1.44 24.76 26.70
C PRO A 132 -1.75 24.71 27.16
N PHE A 133 -1.56 24.49 27.33
CA PHE A 133 -1.62 23.98 27.08
C PHE A 133 -1.59 23.76 26.90
N GLY A 134 -1.50 24.33 27.17
CA GLY A 134 -1.32 24.06 26.51
C GLY A 134 -1.30 23.79 26.42
N LEU A 135 -1.12 24.38 26.89
CA LEU A 135 -1.10 24.08 26.42
C LEU A 135 -1.33 24.07 26.12
#